data_06483ce820f517012805552c5d11d104
#
_entry.id   06483ce820f517012805552c5d11d104
#
_cell.length_a   1.000
_cell.length_b   1.000
_cell.length_c   1.000
_cell.angle_alpha   90.00
_cell.angle_beta   90.00
_cell.angle_gamma   90.00
#
_symmetry.space_group_name_H-M   'P 1'
#
loop_
_entity.id
_entity.type
_entity.pdbx_description
1 polymer ?
#
loop_
_entity_poly.entity_id
_entity_poly.type
_entity_poly.pdbx_seq_one_letter_code
_entity_poly.pdbx_strand_id
1 'polypeptide(L)'
;MLHTATGTELDPVRVANQQRFSRDLEFLSALSNPYYLHQLSQQGYFDDPAFLNYLEYLEYFRAPQYVKYLTYPQALYFLDLLKYEEFRLSLIHI
;
A
#
# COMPACT_ATOMS: atom_id res chain seq x y z
N MET A 1 -16.88 6.68 -31.81
CA MET A 1 -16.74 6.37 -31.42
C MET A 1 -16.33 5.81 -30.76
N LEU A 2 -16.54 5.64 -30.37
CA LEU A 2 -16.16 4.86 -29.64
C LEU A 2 -14.81 4.59 -29.62
N HIS A 3 -14.23 4.83 -30.15
CA HIS A 3 -13.15 4.43 -30.27
C HIS A 3 -12.09 4.96 -29.59
N THR A 4 -11.95 6.00 -29.31
CA THR A 4 -10.91 6.63 -28.59
C THR A 4 -10.76 6.12 -27.21
N ALA A 5 -11.80 6.20 -26.48
CA ALA A 5 -11.82 5.63 -25.15
C ALA A 5 -11.59 4.15 -25.20
N THR A 6 -12.09 3.52 -26.23
CA THR A 6 -11.91 2.09 -26.42
C THR A 6 -10.44 1.73 -26.57
N GLY A 7 -9.72 2.50 -27.35
CA GLY A 7 -8.28 2.25 -27.53
C GLY A 7 -7.52 2.36 -26.24
N THR A 8 -7.85 3.36 -25.45
CA THR A 8 -7.20 3.56 -24.16
C THR A 8 -7.52 2.43 -23.18
N GLU A 9 -8.77 2.05 -23.14
CA GLU A 9 -9.23 1.01 -22.23
C GLU A 9 -8.65 -0.35 -22.52
N LEU A 10 -8.33 -0.60 -23.80
CA LEU A 10 -7.82 -1.90 -24.22
C LEU A 10 -6.30 -2.00 -24.15
N ASP A 11 -5.61 -0.94 -23.76
CA ASP A 11 -4.17 -0.99 -23.58
C ASP A 11 -3.84 -1.87 -22.35
N PRO A 12 -3.25 -3.05 -22.56
CA PRO A 12 -3.03 -3.96 -21.42
C PRO A 12 -2.05 -3.42 -20.41
N VAL A 13 -1.07 -2.62 -20.85
CA VAL A 13 -0.11 -2.04 -19.91
C VAL A 13 -0.81 -1.02 -19.02
N ARG A 14 -1.66 -0.18 -19.62
CA ARG A 14 -2.39 0.82 -18.87
C ARG A 14 -3.35 0.18 -17.88
N VAL A 15 -4.07 -0.85 -18.31
CA VAL A 15 -4.99 -1.57 -17.43
C VAL A 15 -4.25 -2.21 -16.26
N ALA A 16 -3.12 -2.86 -16.55
CA ALA A 16 -2.32 -3.49 -15.51
C ALA A 16 -1.81 -2.46 -14.50
N ASN A 17 -1.40 -1.29 -14.96
CA ASN A 17 -0.94 -0.23 -14.08
C ASN A 17 -2.05 0.30 -13.19
N GLN A 18 -3.25 0.45 -13.74
CA GLN A 18 -4.39 0.90 -12.96
C GLN A 18 -4.76 -0.13 -11.89
N GLN A 19 -4.74 -1.40 -12.24
CA GLN A 19 -5.05 -2.46 -11.30
C GLN A 19 -4.03 -2.53 -10.18
N ARG A 20 -2.75 -2.37 -10.52
CA ARG A 20 -1.69 -2.36 -9.52
C ARG A 20 -1.85 -1.18 -8.57
N PHE A 21 -2.13 0.02 -9.12
CA PHE A 21 -2.34 1.21 -8.32
C PHE A 21 -3.52 1.01 -7.36
N SER A 22 -4.62 0.46 -7.86
CA SER A 22 -5.80 0.22 -7.03
C SER A 22 -5.50 -0.75 -5.88
N ARG A 23 -4.75 -1.81 -6.16
CA ARG A 23 -4.37 -2.77 -5.13
C ARG A 23 -3.44 -2.14 -4.10
N ASP A 24 -2.48 -1.34 -4.56
CA ASP A 24 -1.56 -0.66 -3.66
C ASP A 24 -2.30 0.32 -2.76
N LEU A 25 -3.23 1.07 -3.34
CA LEU A 25 -4.02 2.03 -2.59
C LEU A 25 -4.88 1.34 -1.54
N GLU A 26 -5.50 0.24 -1.92
CA GLU A 26 -6.35 -0.53 -1.02
C GLU A 26 -5.54 -1.09 0.15
N PHE A 27 -4.38 -1.65 -0.16
CA PHE A 27 -3.51 -2.20 0.88
C PHE A 27 -3.00 -1.09 1.80
N LEU A 28 -2.53 0.01 1.24
CA LEU A 28 -2.01 1.12 2.04
C LEU A 28 -3.10 1.67 2.95
N SER A 29 -4.32 1.80 2.43
CA SER A 29 -5.45 2.26 3.23
C SER A 29 -5.72 1.33 4.41
N ALA A 30 -5.56 0.03 4.22
CA ALA A 30 -5.77 -0.94 5.28
C ALA A 30 -4.76 -0.80 6.40
N LEU A 31 -3.58 -0.24 6.12
CA LEU A 31 -2.56 -0.03 7.16
C LEU A 31 -2.99 0.99 8.20
N SER A 32 -4.03 1.77 7.94
CA SER A 32 -4.56 2.70 8.93
C SER A 32 -5.31 2.00 10.04
N ASN A 33 -5.56 0.70 9.91
CA ASN A 33 -6.28 -0.10 10.89
C ASN A 33 -5.28 -0.88 11.75
N PRO A 34 -5.17 -0.56 13.04
CA PRO A 34 -4.19 -1.24 13.93
C PRO A 34 -4.44 -2.74 14.04
N TYR A 35 -5.69 -3.18 13.95
CA TYR A 35 -5.98 -4.60 14.01
C TYR A 35 -5.41 -5.35 12.81
N TYR A 36 -5.44 -4.71 11.65
CA TYR A 36 -4.85 -5.31 10.47
C TYR A 36 -3.33 -5.41 10.60
N LEU A 37 -2.70 -4.37 11.16
CA LEU A 37 -1.26 -4.40 11.42
C LEU A 37 -0.89 -5.55 12.36
N HIS A 38 -1.68 -5.72 13.41
CA HIS A 38 -1.47 -6.81 14.34
C HIS A 38 -1.59 -8.16 13.63
N GLN A 39 -2.60 -8.31 12.80
CA GLN A 39 -2.82 -9.54 12.04
C GLN A 39 -1.63 -9.86 11.14
N LEU A 40 -1.11 -8.86 10.42
CA LEU A 40 0.07 -9.05 9.58
C LEU A 40 1.26 -9.50 10.41
N SER A 41 1.42 -8.93 11.60
CA SER A 41 2.47 -9.31 12.52
C SER A 41 2.33 -10.78 12.94
N GLN A 42 1.12 -11.20 13.26
CA GLN A 42 0.86 -12.57 13.69
C GLN A 42 1.11 -13.58 12.58
N GLN A 43 0.94 -13.17 11.34
CA GLN A 43 1.14 -14.04 10.19
C GLN A 43 2.58 -14.07 9.69
N GLY A 44 3.48 -13.33 10.34
CA GLY A 44 4.90 -13.36 10.01
C GLY A 44 5.30 -12.53 8.81
N TYR A 45 4.43 -11.64 8.32
CA TYR A 45 4.75 -10.83 7.14
C TYR A 45 5.95 -9.91 7.38
N PHE A 46 6.12 -9.42 8.60
CA PHE A 46 7.21 -8.47 8.89
C PHE A 46 8.57 -9.16 9.00
N ASP A 47 8.61 -10.47 8.95
CA ASP A 47 9.87 -11.22 8.88
C ASP A 47 10.27 -11.54 7.46
N ASP A 48 9.46 -11.19 6.48
CA ASP A 48 9.70 -11.48 5.08
C ASP A 48 10.34 -10.27 4.40
N PRO A 49 11.60 -10.40 3.94
CA PRO A 49 12.27 -9.27 3.28
C PRO A 49 11.52 -8.76 2.05
N ALA A 50 10.87 -9.66 1.30
CA ALA A 50 10.10 -9.23 0.14
C ALA A 50 8.94 -8.34 0.54
N PHE A 51 8.29 -8.63 1.66
CA PHE A 51 7.20 -7.81 2.14
C PHE A 51 7.71 -6.44 2.61
N LEU A 52 8.84 -6.42 3.29
CA LEU A 52 9.44 -5.15 3.73
C LEU A 52 9.84 -4.29 2.53
N ASN A 53 10.35 -4.92 1.48
CA ASN A 53 10.66 -4.20 0.24
C ASN A 53 9.39 -3.63 -0.40
N TYR A 54 8.29 -4.34 -0.31
CA TYR A 54 7.02 -3.84 -0.83
C TYR A 54 6.56 -2.61 -0.05
N LEU A 55 6.73 -2.61 1.26
CA LEU A 55 6.40 -1.43 2.07
C LEU A 55 7.22 -0.22 1.63
N GLU A 56 8.50 -0.43 1.34
CA GLU A 56 9.36 0.66 0.87
C GLU A 56 8.91 1.15 -0.50
N TYR A 57 8.51 0.24 -1.36
CA TYR A 57 7.96 0.59 -2.67
C TYR A 57 6.75 1.52 -2.55
N LEU A 58 5.93 1.35 -1.52
CA LEU A 58 4.73 2.16 -1.32
C LEU A 58 5.02 3.62 -0.98
N GLU A 59 6.27 3.99 -0.77
CA GLU A 59 6.63 5.37 -0.49
C GLU A 59 6.25 6.32 -1.62
N TYR A 60 6.02 5.81 -2.82
CA TYR A 60 5.62 6.68 -3.93
C TYR A 60 4.30 7.41 -3.66
N PHE A 61 3.48 6.91 -2.74
CA PHE A 61 2.23 7.57 -2.37
C PHE A 61 2.43 8.90 -1.67
N ARG A 62 3.66 9.22 -1.26
CA ARG A 62 3.94 10.53 -0.65
C ARG A 62 3.98 11.65 -1.68
N ALA A 63 4.12 11.31 -2.97
CA ALA A 63 4.13 12.33 -4.01
C ALA A 63 2.77 13.02 -4.11
N PRO A 64 2.74 14.34 -4.35
CA PRO A 64 1.47 15.08 -4.35
C PRO A 64 0.41 14.54 -5.29
N GLN A 65 0.83 14.00 -6.44
CA GLN A 65 -0.11 13.49 -7.42
C GLN A 65 -0.80 12.21 -6.96
N TYR A 66 -0.26 11.53 -5.95
CA TYR A 66 -0.82 10.28 -5.46
C TYR A 66 -1.44 10.40 -4.08
N VAL A 67 -0.90 11.27 -3.22
CA VAL A 67 -1.36 11.37 -1.85
C VAL A 67 -2.83 11.79 -1.77
N LYS A 68 -3.30 12.51 -2.77
CA LYS A 68 -4.70 12.97 -2.82
C LYS A 68 -5.71 11.85 -2.89
N TYR A 69 -5.29 10.65 -3.26
CA TYR A 69 -6.19 9.50 -3.34
C TYR A 69 -6.37 8.79 -2.00
N LEU A 70 -5.54 9.13 -1.00
CA LEU A 70 -5.64 8.49 0.31
C LEU A 70 -6.81 9.06 1.11
N THR A 71 -7.74 8.19 1.48
CA THR A 71 -8.85 8.57 2.35
C THR A 71 -8.37 8.76 3.78
N TYR A 72 -7.36 7.96 4.19
CA TYR A 72 -6.84 7.97 5.55
C TYR A 72 -5.36 8.32 5.52
N PRO A 73 -5.01 9.61 5.64
CA PRO A 73 -3.59 10.03 5.59
C PRO A 73 -2.73 9.37 6.67
N GLN A 74 -3.33 8.97 7.78
CA GLN A 74 -2.59 8.28 8.84
C GLN A 74 -1.95 6.97 8.36
N ALA A 75 -2.38 6.44 7.21
CA ALA A 75 -1.73 5.27 6.63
C ALA A 75 -0.26 5.53 6.36
N LEU A 76 0.09 6.74 5.94
CA LEU A 76 1.49 7.11 5.71
C LEU A 76 2.28 7.18 7.02
N TYR A 77 1.62 7.58 8.09
CA TYR A 77 2.24 7.59 9.40
C TYR A 77 2.60 6.18 9.85
N PHE A 78 1.67 5.23 9.69
CA PHE A 78 1.96 3.85 10.02
C PHE A 78 3.01 3.26 9.09
N LEU A 79 3.01 3.66 7.82
CA LEU A 79 4.05 3.21 6.90
C LEU A 79 5.43 3.65 7.39
N ASP A 80 5.55 4.85 7.92
CA ASP A 80 6.79 5.31 8.52
C ASP A 80 7.18 4.47 9.73
N LEU A 81 6.24 4.20 10.61
CA LEU A 81 6.52 3.43 11.82
C LEU A 81 6.99 2.02 11.49
N LEU A 82 6.46 1.44 10.42
CA LEU A 82 6.82 0.09 10.02
C LEU A 82 8.26 -0.05 9.54
N LYS A 83 8.96 1.06 9.30
CA LYS A 83 10.38 1.02 8.98
C LYS A 83 11.24 0.63 10.18
N TYR A 84 10.70 0.78 11.39
CA TYR A 84 11.44 0.54 12.61
C TYR A 84 11.11 -0.83 13.17
N GLU A 85 12.15 -1.62 13.39
CA GLU A 85 11.97 -2.97 13.95
C GLU A 85 11.26 -2.94 15.28
N GLU A 86 11.57 -1.96 16.11
CA GLU A 86 10.96 -1.84 17.43
C GLU A 86 9.43 -1.73 17.34
N PHE A 87 8.95 -0.95 16.37
CA PHE A 87 7.52 -0.83 16.18
C PHE A 87 6.92 -2.15 15.72
N ARG A 88 7.58 -2.81 14.76
CA ARG A 88 7.09 -4.09 14.25
C ARG A 88 7.01 -5.14 15.35
N LEU A 89 8.01 -5.17 16.23
CA LEU A 89 8.01 -6.11 17.35
C LEU A 89 6.90 -5.80 18.34
N SER A 90 6.59 -4.51 18.55
CA SER A 90 5.53 -4.12 19.48
C SER A 90 4.16 -4.60 19.02
N LEU A 91 3.96 -4.78 17.73
CA LEU A 91 2.67 -5.24 17.19
C LEU A 91 2.35 -6.67 17.60
N ILE A 92 3.37 -7.47 17.91
CA ILE A 92 3.17 -8.87 18.28
C ILE A 92 2.45 -8.97 19.62
N HIS A 93 2.62 -7.98 20.47
CA HIS A 93 2.12 -8.01 21.85
C HIS A 93 0.87 -7.19 22.08
N ILE A 94 0.25 -6.71 21.04
CA ILE A 94 -0.98 -5.93 21.15
C ILE A 94 -2.15 -6.81 21.60
#